data_c4c3f3977e9ca292e72bd4f4a6b657e2
#
_entry.id   c4c3f3977e9ca292e72bd4f4a6b657e2
#
_cell.length_a   1.000
_cell.length_b   1.000
_cell.length_c   1.000
_cell.angle_alpha   90.00
_cell.angle_beta   90.00
_cell.angle_gamma   90.00
#
_symmetry.space_group_name_H-M   'P 1'
#
loop_
_entity.id
_entity.type
_entity.pdbx_description
1 polymer ?
#
loop_
_entity_poly.entity_id
_entity_poly.type
_entity_poly.pdbx_seq_one_letter_code
_entity_poly.pdbx_strand_id
1 'polypeptide(L)'
;MIVAGHETTANIVHFALVELATNPAAQRRLQRDVDAILGGRAPEEWDYETTTNALQASMVGASVNETLRLMPPVVSIPKEVSPTQDQVLNISGEKHLLPRSTYIDVTVSAVQRNPRYWPTRPSRVDPSKESDIEDFVPERWFQTGGAGPANLQEAEVEGADTEDFGGFAGPDTSAQLYRPPRGAFIPFSDGARSCLGRRLAQVELLTALAVIFRSYSIELAVDDFVPGTDAGDEKVAAMDRKQLAGLYRKAQENSRAVMATASTRLTLKLHSKNHVPVRLVKRGEERFVSWVDEDA
;
A
#
# COMPACT_ATOMS: atom_id res chain seq x y z
N MET A 1 8.42 10.62 19.30
CA MET A 1 8.79 10.12 17.96
C MET A 1 8.90 8.59 17.91
N ILE A 2 9.61 7.91 18.81
CA ILE A 2 9.85 6.44 18.75
C ILE A 2 8.55 5.65 18.63
N VAL A 3 7.57 5.87 19.51
CA VAL A 3 6.29 5.11 19.49
C VAL A 3 5.51 5.34 18.19
N ALA A 4 5.39 6.60 17.76
CA ALA A 4 4.61 6.93 16.56
C ALA A 4 5.25 6.40 15.26
N GLY A 5 6.58 6.46 15.15
CA GLY A 5 7.30 5.97 13.98
C GLY A 5 7.36 4.45 13.91
N HIS A 6 7.59 3.79 15.05
CA HIS A 6 7.74 2.34 15.08
C HIS A 6 6.45 1.59 14.71
N GLU A 7 5.34 1.86 15.40
CA GLU A 7 4.12 1.07 15.19
C GLU A 7 3.49 1.31 13.81
N THR A 8 3.46 2.55 13.34
CA THR A 8 2.88 2.87 12.03
C THR A 8 3.67 2.24 10.89
N THR A 9 4.99 2.37 10.88
CA THR A 9 5.86 1.80 9.84
C THR A 9 5.84 0.28 9.87
N ALA A 10 5.92 -0.34 11.06
CA ALA A 10 5.87 -1.80 11.21
C ALA A 10 4.55 -2.39 10.68
N ASN A 11 3.41 -1.74 10.95
CA ASN A 11 2.13 -2.19 10.43
C ASN A 11 2.05 -2.11 8.91
N ILE A 12 2.64 -1.08 8.28
CA ILE A 12 2.68 -0.99 6.81
C ILE A 12 3.57 -2.07 6.21
N VAL A 13 4.75 -2.34 6.79
CA VAL A 13 5.58 -3.47 6.34
C VAL A 13 4.80 -4.78 6.44
N HIS A 14 4.14 -5.02 7.58
CA HIS A 14 3.32 -6.21 7.78
C HIS A 14 2.22 -6.36 6.71
N PHE A 15 1.43 -5.31 6.48
CA PHE A 15 0.38 -5.34 5.48
C PHE A 15 0.95 -5.51 4.06
N ALA A 16 2.06 -4.84 3.72
CA ALA A 16 2.70 -4.97 2.42
C ALA A 16 3.19 -6.41 2.16
N LEU A 17 3.77 -7.07 3.16
CA LEU A 17 4.22 -8.46 3.04
C LEU A 17 3.04 -9.41 2.83
N VAL A 18 1.94 -9.24 3.55
CA VAL A 18 0.73 -10.05 3.39
C VAL A 18 0.08 -9.82 2.03
N GLU A 19 -0.02 -8.56 1.60
CA GLU A 19 -0.59 -8.23 0.28
C GLU A 19 0.27 -8.79 -0.86
N LEU A 20 1.59 -8.69 -0.78
CA LEU A 20 2.49 -9.25 -1.78
C LEU A 20 2.48 -10.77 -1.80
N ALA A 21 2.33 -11.45 -0.64
CA ALA A 21 2.11 -12.88 -0.58
C ALA A 21 0.76 -13.28 -1.20
N THR A 22 -0.28 -12.49 -0.95
CA THR A 22 -1.62 -12.72 -1.51
C THR A 22 -1.66 -12.48 -3.03
N ASN A 23 -0.74 -11.66 -3.57
CA ASN A 23 -0.66 -11.26 -4.98
C ASN A 23 0.71 -11.60 -5.59
N PRO A 24 0.99 -12.90 -5.91
CA PRO A 24 2.30 -13.33 -6.40
C PRO A 24 2.79 -12.61 -7.65
N ALA A 25 1.90 -12.24 -8.58
CA ALA A 25 2.27 -11.47 -9.77
C ALA A 25 2.86 -10.11 -9.43
N ALA A 26 2.26 -9.38 -8.48
CA ALA A 26 2.79 -8.11 -7.99
C ALA A 26 4.15 -8.31 -7.33
N GLN A 27 4.30 -9.37 -6.53
CA GLN A 27 5.57 -9.72 -5.87
C GLN A 27 6.68 -10.00 -6.89
N ARG A 28 6.41 -10.81 -7.92
CA ARG A 28 7.39 -11.11 -8.98
C ARG A 28 7.81 -9.87 -9.75
N ARG A 29 6.86 -8.99 -10.04
CA ARG A 29 7.18 -7.72 -10.69
C ARG A 29 8.04 -6.84 -9.82
N LEU A 30 7.73 -6.74 -8.51
CA LEU A 30 8.55 -6.02 -7.54
C LEU A 30 9.97 -6.58 -7.48
N GLN A 31 10.13 -7.90 -7.45
CA GLN A 31 11.44 -8.54 -7.43
C GLN A 31 12.27 -8.24 -8.68
N ARG A 32 11.66 -8.21 -9.87
CA ARG A 32 12.35 -7.81 -11.11
C ARG A 32 12.86 -6.37 -11.05
N ASP A 33 12.06 -5.45 -10.52
CA ASP A 33 12.48 -4.07 -10.35
C ASP A 33 13.62 -3.94 -9.31
N VAL A 34 13.54 -4.68 -8.21
CA VAL A 34 14.62 -4.75 -7.20
C VAL A 34 15.93 -5.25 -7.83
N ASP A 35 15.87 -6.31 -8.64
CA ASP A 35 17.04 -6.84 -9.33
C ASP A 35 17.64 -5.82 -10.31
N ALA A 36 16.80 -5.15 -11.08
CA ALA A 36 17.23 -4.16 -12.05
C ALA A 36 17.87 -2.94 -11.36
N ILE A 37 17.31 -2.48 -10.23
CA ILE A 37 17.80 -1.30 -9.52
C ILE A 37 19.07 -1.63 -8.72
N LEU A 38 19.10 -2.74 -8.00
CA LEU A 38 20.21 -3.07 -7.11
C LEU A 38 21.37 -3.76 -7.86
N GLY A 39 21.08 -4.47 -8.96
CA GLY A 39 22.09 -5.03 -9.87
C GLY A 39 23.12 -5.95 -9.22
N GLY A 40 22.77 -6.67 -8.14
CA GLY A 40 23.71 -7.53 -7.40
C GLY A 40 24.67 -6.79 -6.47
N ARG A 41 24.67 -5.45 -6.43
CA ARG A 41 25.52 -4.63 -5.55
C ARG A 41 25.27 -4.95 -4.08
N ALA A 42 26.33 -4.91 -3.26
CA ALA A 42 26.18 -5.04 -1.81
C ALA A 42 25.48 -3.80 -1.22
N PRO A 43 24.78 -3.92 -0.07
CA PRO A 43 24.08 -2.79 0.56
C PRO A 43 24.98 -1.56 0.83
N GLU A 44 26.26 -1.80 1.11
CA GLU A 44 27.27 -0.77 1.37
C GLU A 44 27.63 0.05 0.11
N GLU A 45 27.30 -0.48 -1.07
CA GLU A 45 27.53 0.16 -2.37
C GLU A 45 26.30 0.94 -2.87
N TRP A 46 25.20 0.95 -2.10
CA TRP A 46 23.99 1.65 -2.49
C TRP A 46 24.13 3.13 -2.21
N ASP A 47 24.09 3.91 -3.26
CA ASP A 47 23.95 5.36 -3.12
C ASP A 47 22.54 5.71 -2.62
N TYR A 48 22.48 6.49 -1.54
CA TYR A 48 21.22 6.81 -0.88
C TYR A 48 20.23 7.49 -1.80
N GLU A 49 20.67 8.51 -2.53
CA GLU A 49 19.77 9.36 -3.30
C GLU A 49 19.28 8.63 -4.56
N THR A 50 20.20 8.11 -5.36
CA THR A 50 19.86 7.43 -6.61
C THR A 50 19.08 6.14 -6.37
N THR A 51 19.44 5.35 -5.36
CA THR A 51 18.76 4.08 -5.05
C THR A 51 17.36 4.34 -4.48
N THR A 52 17.23 5.27 -3.53
CA THR A 52 15.91 5.61 -2.96
C THR A 52 14.96 6.13 -4.03
N ASN A 53 15.46 7.00 -4.91
CA ASN A 53 14.66 7.56 -5.99
C ASN A 53 14.22 6.49 -7.00
N ALA A 54 15.12 5.58 -7.39
CA ALA A 54 14.78 4.48 -8.27
C ALA A 54 13.75 3.53 -7.64
N LEU A 55 13.92 3.17 -6.36
CA LEU A 55 12.95 2.33 -5.63
C LEU A 55 11.58 3.01 -5.51
N GLN A 56 11.55 4.32 -5.24
CA GLN A 56 10.31 5.09 -5.15
C GLN A 56 9.55 5.11 -6.48
N ALA A 57 10.25 5.16 -7.61
CA ALA A 57 9.66 5.19 -8.96
C ALA A 57 9.32 3.80 -9.51
N SER A 58 9.59 2.73 -8.77
CA SER A 58 9.43 1.33 -9.19
C SER A 58 8.20 0.67 -8.57
N MET A 59 8.04 -0.63 -8.85
CA MET A 59 7.02 -1.47 -8.23
C MET A 59 7.15 -1.53 -6.70
N VAL A 60 8.33 -1.24 -6.14
CA VAL A 60 8.52 -1.14 -4.68
C VAL A 60 7.72 0.05 -4.14
N GLY A 61 7.94 1.25 -4.70
CA GLY A 61 7.21 2.46 -4.30
C GLY A 61 5.71 2.35 -4.58
N ALA A 62 5.33 1.77 -5.73
CA ALA A 62 3.94 1.51 -6.08
C ALA A 62 3.25 0.59 -5.05
N SER A 63 3.93 -0.47 -4.60
CA SER A 63 3.42 -1.40 -3.58
C SER A 63 3.28 -0.74 -2.21
N VAL A 64 4.24 0.10 -1.82
CA VAL A 64 4.15 0.91 -0.58
C VAL A 64 2.96 1.84 -0.64
N ASN A 65 2.80 2.58 -1.73
CA ASN A 65 1.71 3.52 -1.91
C ASN A 65 0.34 2.83 -1.93
N GLU A 66 0.22 1.66 -2.61
CA GLU A 66 -1.02 0.90 -2.65
C GLU A 66 -1.38 0.33 -1.27
N THR A 67 -0.38 -0.15 -0.52
CA THR A 67 -0.59 -0.56 0.87
C THR A 67 -1.07 0.60 1.73
N LEU A 68 -0.44 1.77 1.63
CA LEU A 68 -0.87 2.98 2.34
C LEU A 68 -2.27 3.44 1.93
N ARG A 69 -2.66 3.23 0.67
CA ARG A 69 -3.99 3.55 0.17
C ARG A 69 -5.06 2.65 0.80
N LEU A 70 -4.82 1.34 0.82
CA LEU A 70 -5.77 0.35 1.32
C LEU A 70 -5.77 0.23 2.84
N MET A 71 -4.58 0.29 3.45
CA MET A 71 -4.35 0.00 4.86
C MET A 71 -3.63 1.16 5.57
N PRO A 72 -4.18 2.41 5.52
CA PRO A 72 -3.53 3.54 6.17
C PRO A 72 -3.42 3.29 7.68
N PRO A 73 -2.24 3.47 8.30
CA PRO A 73 -2.07 3.24 9.75
C PRO A 73 -2.99 4.12 10.59
N VAL A 74 -3.24 5.34 10.12
CA VAL A 74 -4.17 6.29 10.71
C VAL A 74 -5.38 6.39 9.79
N VAL A 75 -6.49 5.79 10.20
CA VAL A 75 -7.70 5.69 9.37
C VAL A 75 -8.52 6.97 9.35
N SER A 76 -8.31 7.85 10.32
CA SER A 76 -8.97 9.15 10.40
C SER A 76 -8.08 10.20 11.06
N ILE A 77 -8.22 11.45 10.67
CA ILE A 77 -7.44 12.57 11.15
C ILE A 77 -8.38 13.54 11.87
N PRO A 78 -8.28 13.67 13.20
CA PRO A 78 -9.10 14.59 13.96
C PRO A 78 -8.71 16.04 13.67
N LYS A 79 -9.70 16.88 13.47
CA LYS A 79 -9.61 18.33 13.34
C LYS A 79 -10.64 18.99 14.25
N GLU A 80 -10.40 20.24 14.54
CA GLU A 80 -11.35 21.07 15.29
C GLU A 80 -11.40 22.47 14.68
N VAL A 81 -12.59 23.02 14.53
CA VAL A 81 -12.77 24.42 14.15
C VAL A 81 -12.26 25.31 15.28
N SER A 82 -11.57 26.40 14.92
CA SER A 82 -11.07 27.38 15.91
C SER A 82 -12.14 27.71 16.97
N PRO A 83 -11.78 27.78 18.25
CA PRO A 83 -12.72 28.17 19.29
C PRO A 83 -13.11 29.65 19.23
N THR A 84 -12.38 30.47 18.44
CA THR A 84 -12.58 31.92 18.37
C THR A 84 -13.47 32.38 17.23
N GLN A 85 -13.63 31.56 16.17
CA GLN A 85 -14.42 31.92 14.99
C GLN A 85 -15.01 30.70 14.28
N ASP A 86 -16.16 30.90 13.65
CA ASP A 86 -16.78 29.92 12.79
C ASP A 86 -15.97 29.79 11.47
N GLN A 87 -16.03 28.60 10.84
CA GLN A 87 -15.35 28.31 9.59
C GLN A 87 -16.37 28.10 8.49
N VAL A 88 -16.15 28.71 7.32
CA VAL A 88 -16.96 28.45 6.13
C VAL A 88 -16.21 27.47 5.22
N LEU A 89 -16.84 26.37 4.88
CA LEU A 89 -16.38 25.45 3.85
C LEU A 89 -17.23 25.61 2.59
N ASN A 90 -16.56 25.57 1.44
CA ASN A 90 -17.22 25.45 0.15
C ASN A 90 -17.19 23.99 -0.30
N ILE A 91 -18.35 23.35 -0.36
CA ILE A 91 -18.49 21.96 -0.78
C ILE A 91 -19.38 21.94 -2.04
N SER A 92 -18.81 21.54 -3.17
CA SER A 92 -19.54 21.49 -4.46
C SER A 92 -20.19 22.81 -4.87
N GLY A 93 -19.56 23.94 -4.52
CA GLY A 93 -20.08 25.30 -4.81
C GLY A 93 -21.02 25.87 -3.74
N GLU A 94 -21.45 25.08 -2.77
CA GLU A 94 -22.30 25.52 -1.68
C GLU A 94 -21.48 25.86 -0.43
N LYS A 95 -21.84 26.95 0.24
CA LYS A 95 -21.19 27.41 1.47
C LYS A 95 -21.85 26.77 2.68
N HIS A 96 -21.05 26.03 3.45
CA HIS A 96 -21.45 25.40 4.70
C HIS A 96 -20.74 26.06 5.86
N LEU A 97 -21.50 26.58 6.82
CA LEU A 97 -20.96 27.15 8.03
C LEU A 97 -20.71 26.05 9.06
N LEU A 98 -19.47 25.93 9.49
CA LEU A 98 -19.09 25.10 10.63
C LEU A 98 -18.93 26.00 11.86
N PRO A 99 -19.74 25.82 12.90
CA PRO A 99 -19.58 26.57 14.15
C PRO A 99 -18.20 26.36 14.76
N ARG A 100 -17.72 27.37 15.49
CA ARG A 100 -16.51 27.26 16.31
C ARG A 100 -16.57 26.03 17.25
N SER A 101 -15.42 25.44 17.51
CA SER A 101 -15.26 24.23 18.31
C SER A 101 -16.00 22.99 17.77
N THR A 102 -16.43 23.02 16.49
CA THR A 102 -16.94 21.81 15.85
C THR A 102 -15.80 20.81 15.65
N TYR A 103 -15.99 19.58 16.15
CA TYR A 103 -15.09 18.47 15.89
C TYR A 103 -15.35 17.93 14.47
N ILE A 104 -14.27 17.67 13.75
CA ILE A 104 -14.30 17.14 12.38
C ILE A 104 -13.38 15.91 12.35
N ASP A 105 -13.85 14.84 11.76
CA ASP A 105 -13.06 13.65 11.50
C ASP A 105 -12.86 13.43 9.99
N VAL A 106 -11.62 13.58 9.53
CA VAL A 106 -11.28 13.38 8.12
C VAL A 106 -10.96 11.91 7.91
N THR A 107 -11.88 11.17 7.31
CA THR A 107 -11.78 9.72 7.13
C THR A 107 -10.84 9.38 5.96
N VAL A 108 -9.57 9.09 6.28
CA VAL A 108 -8.50 8.75 5.33
C VAL A 108 -8.88 7.53 4.49
N SER A 109 -9.32 6.44 5.15
CA SER A 109 -9.68 5.19 4.47
C SER A 109 -10.82 5.35 3.47
N ALA A 110 -11.78 6.22 3.74
CA ALA A 110 -12.90 6.46 2.82
C ALA A 110 -12.47 7.27 1.60
N VAL A 111 -11.69 8.34 1.79
CA VAL A 111 -11.27 9.18 0.66
C VAL A 111 -10.30 8.45 -0.25
N GLN A 112 -9.42 7.62 0.31
CA GLN A 112 -8.43 6.83 -0.45
C GLN A 112 -9.04 5.64 -1.21
N ARG A 113 -10.30 5.32 -0.96
CA ARG A 113 -11.07 4.29 -1.67
C ARG A 113 -12.25 4.85 -2.46
N ASN A 114 -12.31 6.16 -2.63
CA ASN A 114 -13.39 6.77 -3.40
C ASN A 114 -13.11 6.64 -4.91
N PRO A 115 -13.91 5.86 -5.67
CA PRO A 115 -13.67 5.60 -7.10
C PRO A 115 -13.69 6.85 -7.98
N ARG A 116 -14.24 7.97 -7.47
CA ARG A 116 -14.22 9.26 -8.16
C ARG A 116 -12.80 9.79 -8.42
N TYR A 117 -11.85 9.43 -7.55
CA TYR A 117 -10.49 10.00 -7.56
C TYR A 117 -9.42 9.02 -8.02
N TRP A 118 -9.79 7.76 -8.30
CA TRP A 118 -8.85 6.72 -8.63
C TRP A 118 -9.20 6.06 -9.95
N PRO A 119 -8.21 5.73 -10.79
CA PRO A 119 -8.44 4.89 -11.95
C PRO A 119 -8.85 3.49 -11.49
N THR A 120 -9.98 3.01 -11.98
CA THR A 120 -10.52 1.70 -11.63
C THR A 120 -10.82 0.87 -12.87
N ARG A 121 -10.82 -0.43 -12.70
CA ARG A 121 -11.17 -1.46 -13.69
C ARG A 121 -12.08 -2.49 -12.99
N PRO A 122 -12.74 -3.39 -13.72
CA PRO A 122 -13.42 -4.51 -13.10
C PRO A 122 -12.45 -5.32 -12.23
N SER A 123 -12.92 -5.75 -11.06
CA SER A 123 -12.12 -6.54 -10.13
C SER A 123 -11.69 -7.87 -10.76
N ARG A 124 -10.42 -8.23 -10.60
CA ARG A 124 -9.91 -9.55 -10.99
C ARG A 124 -10.06 -10.58 -9.88
N VAL A 125 -10.26 -10.10 -8.64
CA VAL A 125 -10.44 -10.94 -7.44
C VAL A 125 -11.88 -11.39 -7.31
N ASP A 126 -12.82 -10.49 -7.57
CA ASP A 126 -14.25 -10.74 -7.50
C ASP A 126 -14.94 -10.24 -8.79
N PRO A 127 -15.14 -11.13 -9.77
CA PRO A 127 -15.74 -10.75 -11.06
C PRO A 127 -17.16 -10.15 -10.96
N SER A 128 -17.81 -10.22 -9.81
CA SER A 128 -19.12 -9.56 -9.58
C SER A 128 -18.98 -8.05 -9.31
N LYS A 129 -17.76 -7.57 -8.99
CA LYS A 129 -17.48 -6.18 -8.71
C LYS A 129 -17.02 -5.44 -9.98
N GLU A 130 -17.69 -4.36 -10.31
CA GLU A 130 -17.33 -3.48 -11.44
C GLU A 130 -16.06 -2.65 -11.19
N SER A 131 -15.56 -2.62 -9.96
CA SER A 131 -14.42 -1.80 -9.55
C SER A 131 -13.42 -2.60 -8.71
N ASP A 132 -12.14 -2.46 -9.07
CA ASP A 132 -10.98 -2.99 -8.33
C ASP A 132 -10.46 -2.03 -7.25
N ILE A 133 -11.28 -1.06 -6.83
CA ILE A 133 -10.84 -0.01 -5.88
C ILE A 133 -10.40 -0.59 -4.53
N GLU A 134 -10.92 -1.74 -4.15
CA GLU A 134 -10.58 -2.45 -2.92
C GLU A 134 -9.53 -3.55 -3.12
N ASP A 135 -9.15 -3.84 -4.36
CA ASP A 135 -8.12 -4.79 -4.67
C ASP A 135 -6.73 -4.17 -4.54
N PHE A 136 -5.76 -4.99 -4.14
CA PHE A 136 -4.36 -4.59 -4.13
C PHE A 136 -3.80 -4.63 -5.55
N VAL A 137 -3.70 -3.47 -6.18
CA VAL A 137 -3.25 -3.30 -7.58
C VAL A 137 -2.17 -2.22 -7.65
N PRO A 138 -0.92 -2.53 -7.30
CA PRO A 138 0.19 -1.57 -7.36
C PRO A 138 0.40 -0.97 -8.75
N GLU A 139 0.06 -1.71 -9.82
CA GLU A 139 0.13 -1.23 -11.20
C GLU A 139 -0.71 0.01 -11.46
N ARG A 140 -1.70 0.30 -10.64
CA ARG A 140 -2.51 1.52 -10.66
C ARG A 140 -1.65 2.77 -10.64
N TRP A 141 -0.53 2.72 -9.96
CA TRP A 141 0.40 3.83 -9.78
C TRP A 141 1.28 4.12 -11.01
N PHE A 142 1.27 3.25 -12.03
CA PHE A 142 1.98 3.47 -13.31
C PHE A 142 1.09 4.00 -14.43
N GLN A 143 -0.15 4.29 -14.16
CA GLN A 143 -1.06 4.83 -15.18
C GLN A 143 -0.72 6.31 -15.41
N THR A 144 0.23 6.56 -16.31
CA THR A 144 0.56 7.88 -16.82
C THR A 144 -0.41 8.24 -17.94
N GLY A 145 -1.08 9.34 -17.78
CA GLY A 145 -1.80 9.98 -18.88
C GLY A 145 -3.22 9.48 -19.08
N GLY A 146 -4.15 10.25 -18.66
CA GLY A 146 -5.46 10.33 -19.19
C GLY A 146 -6.52 9.62 -18.39
N ALA A 147 -7.47 10.40 -18.06
CA ALA A 147 -8.77 10.05 -17.54
C ALA A 147 -8.79 9.58 -16.07
N GLY A 148 -8.29 10.40 -15.20
CA GLY A 148 -9.17 10.75 -14.09
C GLY A 148 -10.43 11.34 -14.74
N PRO A 149 -11.61 11.26 -14.12
CA PRO A 149 -12.82 11.78 -14.72
C PRO A 149 -12.56 13.18 -15.24
N ALA A 150 -12.87 13.43 -16.51
CA ALA A 150 -12.46 14.56 -17.33
C ALA A 150 -12.83 15.97 -16.81
N ASN A 151 -13.35 16.07 -15.60
CA ASN A 151 -13.89 17.28 -15.00
C ASN A 151 -13.08 17.80 -13.79
N LEU A 152 -11.90 17.22 -13.50
CA LEU A 152 -11.06 17.70 -12.38
C LEU A 152 -9.83 18.51 -12.83
N GLN A 153 -9.73 18.86 -14.12
CA GLN A 153 -8.61 19.61 -14.67
C GLN A 153 -8.61 21.11 -14.34
N GLU A 154 -9.62 21.65 -13.68
CA GLU A 154 -9.72 23.09 -13.47
C GLU A 154 -9.90 23.53 -12.02
N ALA A 155 -9.20 22.89 -11.10
CA ALA A 155 -8.89 23.54 -9.84
C ALA A 155 -7.39 23.84 -9.80
N GLU A 156 -6.90 24.64 -10.74
CA GLU A 156 -5.72 25.45 -10.49
C GLU A 156 -6.06 26.41 -9.35
N VAL A 157 -5.73 26.00 -8.13
CA VAL A 157 -5.66 26.93 -7.02
C VAL A 157 -4.42 27.76 -7.28
N GLU A 158 -4.60 28.94 -7.91
CA GLU A 158 -3.62 30.00 -7.88
C GLU A 158 -3.19 30.21 -6.42
N GLY A 159 -1.91 30.01 -6.13
CA GLY A 159 -1.34 30.21 -4.79
C GLY A 159 -1.12 28.95 -3.95
N ALA A 160 -1.08 27.77 -4.51
CA ALA A 160 -0.50 26.64 -3.79
C ALA A 160 1.01 26.86 -3.68
N ASP A 161 1.45 27.30 -2.49
CA ASP A 161 2.87 27.32 -2.14
C ASP A 161 3.46 25.95 -2.47
N THR A 162 4.41 25.94 -3.39
CA THR A 162 5.19 24.76 -3.78
C THR A 162 6.20 24.37 -2.69
N GLU A 163 6.10 24.97 -1.53
CA GLU A 163 6.87 24.59 -0.36
C GLU A 163 6.32 23.29 0.20
N ASP A 164 7.00 22.20 -0.16
CA ASP A 164 6.85 20.93 0.56
C ASP A 164 7.21 21.20 2.04
N PHE A 165 6.20 21.15 2.92
CA PHE A 165 6.34 21.37 4.36
C PHE A 165 7.22 20.27 4.99
N GLY A 166 8.48 20.27 4.67
CA GLY A 166 9.50 19.34 5.11
C GLY A 166 10.89 19.83 4.72
N GLY A 167 10.99 20.94 3.97
CA GLY A 167 12.28 21.56 3.61
C GLY A 167 13.16 20.68 2.71
N PHE A 168 12.57 19.75 1.97
CA PHE A 168 13.30 18.89 1.05
C PHE A 168 13.36 19.52 -0.34
N ALA A 169 14.53 20.00 -0.73
CA ALA A 169 14.85 20.58 -2.04
C ALA A 169 15.44 19.52 -3.00
N GLY A 170 14.92 18.30 -3.03
CA GLY A 170 15.34 17.25 -3.96
C GLY A 170 14.33 17.02 -5.08
N PRO A 171 14.72 16.39 -6.21
CA PRO A 171 13.76 16.03 -7.24
C PRO A 171 12.70 15.09 -6.64
N ASP A 172 11.44 15.47 -6.77
CA ASP A 172 10.32 14.62 -6.39
C ASP A 172 10.19 13.49 -7.39
N THR A 173 10.79 12.34 -7.07
CA THR A 173 10.76 11.14 -7.92
C THR A 173 9.43 10.41 -7.88
N SER A 174 8.52 10.77 -6.97
CA SER A 174 7.13 10.38 -7.06
C SER A 174 6.46 10.95 -8.33
N ALA A 175 7.12 11.89 -9.02
CA ALA A 175 6.69 12.42 -10.31
C ALA A 175 6.51 11.37 -11.41
N GLN A 176 7.16 10.21 -11.29
CA GLN A 176 7.05 9.10 -12.24
C GLN A 176 5.86 8.18 -11.96
N LEU A 177 5.27 8.27 -10.77
CA LEU A 177 4.06 7.54 -10.42
C LEU A 177 2.81 8.41 -10.62
N TYR A 178 1.66 7.75 -10.74
CA TYR A 178 0.36 8.42 -10.79
C TYR A 178 0.19 9.34 -9.56
N ARG A 179 -0.23 10.57 -9.83
CA ARG A 179 -0.56 11.55 -8.79
C ARG A 179 -2.07 11.69 -8.70
N PRO A 180 -2.70 11.16 -7.65
CA PRO A 180 -4.12 11.39 -7.42
C PRO A 180 -4.38 12.88 -7.17
N PRO A 181 -5.62 13.37 -7.41
CA PRO A 181 -6.01 14.74 -7.07
C PRO A 181 -5.67 15.07 -5.61
N ARG A 182 -5.32 16.34 -5.34
CA ARG A 182 -4.99 16.78 -3.99
C ARG A 182 -6.09 16.40 -3.00
N GLY A 183 -5.69 15.81 -1.88
CA GLY A 183 -6.60 15.31 -0.84
C GLY A 183 -7.13 13.90 -1.06
N ALA A 184 -6.97 13.29 -2.25
CA ALA A 184 -7.41 11.91 -2.50
C ALA A 184 -6.45 10.85 -1.93
N PHE A 185 -5.18 11.21 -1.65
CA PHE A 185 -4.19 10.34 -1.02
C PHE A 185 -3.47 11.10 0.09
N ILE A 186 -3.86 10.84 1.34
CA ILE A 186 -3.41 11.58 2.52
C ILE A 186 -2.94 10.67 3.67
N PRO A 187 -2.17 9.59 3.42
CA PRO A 187 -1.76 8.65 4.47
C PRO A 187 -0.85 9.29 5.52
N PHE A 188 -0.21 10.42 5.18
CA PHE A 188 0.65 11.20 6.06
C PHE A 188 0.01 12.53 6.51
N SER A 189 -1.32 12.68 6.36
CA SER A 189 -2.02 13.96 6.54
C SER A 189 -1.57 15.01 5.52
N ASP A 190 -2.04 16.25 5.68
CA ASP A 190 -1.68 17.39 4.82
C ASP A 190 -1.67 18.68 5.63
N GLY A 191 -1.01 19.74 5.10
CA GLY A 191 -0.90 21.07 5.71
C GLY A 191 0.09 21.13 6.88
N ALA A 192 0.00 22.18 7.66
CA ALA A 192 0.94 22.52 8.74
C ALA A 192 1.11 21.46 9.85
N ARG A 193 0.23 20.47 9.91
CA ARG A 193 0.28 19.34 10.87
C ARG A 193 0.45 18.00 10.16
N SER A 194 1.03 17.99 8.96
CA SER A 194 1.43 16.78 8.25
C SER A 194 2.47 15.98 9.04
N CYS A 195 2.62 14.71 8.69
CA CYS A 195 3.53 13.82 9.39
C CYS A 195 4.99 14.28 9.27
N LEU A 196 5.61 14.61 10.40
CA LEU A 196 7.02 15.01 10.45
C LEU A 196 7.97 13.89 9.99
N GLY A 197 7.60 12.61 10.25
CA GLY A 197 8.41 11.44 9.90
C GLY A 197 8.17 10.90 8.50
N ARG A 198 7.41 11.58 7.63
CA ARG A 198 7.02 11.08 6.30
C ARG A 198 8.21 10.57 5.49
N ARG A 199 9.27 11.37 5.35
CA ARG A 199 10.46 11.00 4.56
C ARG A 199 11.18 9.80 5.15
N LEU A 200 11.38 9.77 6.47
CA LEU A 200 12.00 8.64 7.15
C LEU A 200 11.21 7.36 6.94
N ALA A 201 9.90 7.40 7.17
CA ALA A 201 9.03 6.24 6.99
C ALA A 201 9.06 5.72 5.53
N GLN A 202 9.04 6.62 4.54
CA GLN A 202 9.14 6.22 3.13
C GLN A 202 10.46 5.49 2.85
N VAL A 203 11.59 6.01 3.30
CA VAL A 203 12.90 5.38 3.11
C VAL A 203 12.96 4.02 3.82
N GLU A 204 12.49 3.93 5.05
CA GLU A 204 12.42 2.67 5.81
C GLU A 204 11.59 1.61 5.08
N LEU A 205 10.41 1.97 4.60
CA LEU A 205 9.52 1.06 3.87
C LEU A 205 10.14 0.56 2.57
N LEU A 206 10.70 1.46 1.76
CA LEU A 206 11.36 1.11 0.50
C LEU A 206 12.55 0.17 0.74
N THR A 207 13.41 0.51 1.71
CA THR A 207 14.60 -0.26 2.03
C THR A 207 14.23 -1.63 2.59
N ALA A 208 13.27 -1.70 3.51
CA ALA A 208 12.82 -2.96 4.09
C ALA A 208 12.31 -3.93 3.00
N LEU A 209 11.44 -3.47 2.11
CA LEU A 209 10.94 -4.29 1.01
C LEU A 209 12.06 -4.68 0.04
N ALA A 210 12.94 -3.73 -0.35
CA ALA A 210 14.04 -4.03 -1.25
C ALA A 210 15.01 -5.08 -0.68
N VAL A 211 15.37 -4.97 0.60
CA VAL A 211 16.26 -5.94 1.27
C VAL A 211 15.62 -7.33 1.36
N ILE A 212 14.35 -7.39 1.76
CA ILE A 212 13.63 -8.67 1.88
C ILE A 212 13.51 -9.32 0.50
N PHE A 213 12.93 -8.62 -0.47
CA PHE A 213 12.61 -9.19 -1.77
C PHE A 213 13.81 -9.36 -2.72
N ARG A 214 14.96 -8.83 -2.35
CA ARG A 214 16.23 -9.14 -3.02
C ARG A 214 16.62 -10.62 -2.85
N SER A 215 16.40 -11.18 -1.67
CA SER A 215 16.90 -12.51 -1.31
C SER A 215 15.81 -13.53 -1.03
N TYR A 216 14.60 -13.06 -0.76
CA TYR A 216 13.47 -13.88 -0.33
C TYR A 216 12.21 -13.58 -1.11
N SER A 217 11.32 -14.56 -1.10
CA SER A 217 9.91 -14.44 -1.46
C SER A 217 9.06 -14.68 -0.22
N ILE A 218 7.90 -14.08 -0.18
CA ILE A 218 6.90 -14.34 0.86
C ILE A 218 5.75 -15.11 0.21
N GLU A 219 5.45 -16.28 0.75
CA GLU A 219 4.33 -17.10 0.32
C GLU A 219 3.33 -17.28 1.45
N LEU A 220 2.03 -17.36 1.13
CA LEU A 220 1.03 -17.75 2.12
C LEU A 220 1.28 -19.19 2.54
N ALA A 221 1.20 -19.47 3.84
CA ALA A 221 1.21 -20.85 4.32
C ALA A 221 -0.10 -21.54 3.93
N VAL A 222 0.01 -22.74 3.40
CA VAL A 222 -1.14 -23.52 2.94
C VAL A 222 -1.50 -24.69 3.87
N ASP A 223 -0.72 -24.85 4.92
CA ASP A 223 -0.77 -26.02 5.82
C ASP A 223 -2.17 -26.21 6.42
N ASP A 224 -2.83 -25.14 6.82
CA ASP A 224 -4.19 -25.17 7.41
C ASP A 224 -5.28 -25.63 6.41
N PHE A 225 -4.97 -25.64 5.12
CA PHE A 225 -5.91 -26.04 4.06
C PHE A 225 -5.68 -27.44 3.52
N VAL A 226 -4.63 -28.11 4.01
CA VAL A 226 -4.32 -29.50 3.63
C VAL A 226 -5.26 -30.47 4.35
N PRO A 227 -5.96 -31.38 3.65
CA PRO A 227 -6.83 -32.33 4.29
C PRO A 227 -6.05 -33.32 5.20
N GLY A 228 -6.50 -33.47 6.45
CA GLY A 228 -5.96 -34.44 7.41
C GLY A 228 -5.18 -33.77 8.56
N THR A 229 -5.02 -34.52 9.66
CA THR A 229 -4.43 -34.01 10.93
C THR A 229 -2.90 -33.88 10.91
N ASP A 230 -2.22 -34.47 9.93
CA ASP A 230 -0.76 -34.44 9.77
C ASP A 230 -0.39 -33.73 8.46
N ALA A 231 -0.70 -32.45 8.37
CA ALA A 231 -0.37 -31.61 7.24
C ALA A 231 1.11 -31.17 7.33
N GLY A 232 2.02 -32.08 7.02
CA GLY A 232 3.45 -31.78 6.95
C GLY A 232 3.88 -31.31 5.57
N ASP A 233 5.01 -30.63 5.52
CA ASP A 233 5.67 -30.18 4.27
C ASP A 233 5.81 -31.29 3.23
N GLU A 234 5.97 -32.57 3.66
CA GLU A 234 6.09 -33.73 2.79
C GLU A 234 4.80 -34.00 1.98
N LYS A 235 3.63 -33.82 2.59
CA LYS A 235 2.34 -33.97 1.87
C LYS A 235 2.14 -32.87 0.83
N VAL A 236 2.49 -31.64 1.20
CA VAL A 236 2.41 -30.50 0.26
C VAL A 236 3.38 -30.72 -0.90
N ALA A 237 4.59 -31.22 -0.62
CA ALA A 237 5.59 -31.50 -1.65
C ALA A 237 5.20 -32.65 -2.61
N ALA A 238 4.34 -33.57 -2.17
CA ALA A 238 3.85 -34.68 -2.98
C ALA A 238 2.62 -34.33 -3.86
N MET A 239 2.03 -33.13 -3.71
CA MET A 239 0.85 -32.69 -4.45
C MET A 239 1.21 -32.25 -5.87
N ASP A 240 0.31 -32.48 -6.80
CA ASP A 240 0.43 -31.93 -8.15
C ASP A 240 0.15 -30.42 -8.17
N ARG A 241 0.58 -29.76 -9.26
CA ARG A 241 0.45 -28.31 -9.44
C ARG A 241 -0.99 -27.81 -9.30
N LYS A 242 -1.98 -28.56 -9.79
CA LYS A 242 -3.40 -28.19 -9.72
C LYS A 242 -3.93 -28.21 -8.28
N GLN A 243 -3.53 -29.23 -7.51
CA GLN A 243 -3.86 -29.33 -6.09
C GLN A 243 -3.24 -28.18 -5.31
N LEU A 244 -1.95 -27.91 -5.53
CA LEU A 244 -1.22 -26.79 -4.92
C LEU A 244 -1.85 -25.43 -5.27
N ALA A 245 -2.21 -25.19 -6.53
CA ALA A 245 -2.90 -23.98 -6.95
C ALA A 245 -4.27 -23.82 -6.26
N GLY A 246 -5.01 -24.92 -6.09
CA GLY A 246 -6.26 -24.91 -5.35
C GLY A 246 -6.11 -24.57 -3.86
N LEU A 247 -5.06 -25.08 -3.22
CA LEU A 247 -4.73 -24.73 -1.83
C LEU A 247 -4.32 -23.27 -1.69
N TYR A 248 -3.46 -22.78 -2.60
CA TYR A 248 -3.01 -21.38 -2.55
C TYR A 248 -4.17 -20.42 -2.74
N ARG A 249 -5.11 -20.72 -3.64
CA ARG A 249 -6.34 -19.91 -3.82
C ARG A 249 -7.16 -19.83 -2.53
N LYS A 250 -7.33 -20.93 -1.80
CA LYS A 250 -8.00 -20.91 -0.48
C LYS A 250 -7.24 -20.05 0.53
N ALA A 251 -5.91 -20.13 0.54
CA ALA A 251 -5.07 -19.29 1.39
C ALA A 251 -5.22 -17.79 1.03
N GLN A 252 -5.30 -17.46 -0.26
CA GLN A 252 -5.55 -16.10 -0.73
C GLN A 252 -6.94 -15.58 -0.31
N GLU A 253 -7.99 -16.40 -0.45
CA GLU A 253 -9.35 -16.05 0.00
C GLU A 253 -9.37 -15.81 1.52
N ASN A 254 -8.75 -16.69 2.29
CA ASN A 254 -8.63 -16.53 3.74
C ASN A 254 -7.81 -15.29 4.11
N SER A 255 -6.70 -15.04 3.44
CA SER A 255 -5.88 -13.84 3.66
C SER A 255 -6.71 -12.56 3.50
N ARG A 256 -7.47 -12.44 2.40
CA ARG A 256 -8.35 -11.28 2.16
C ARG A 256 -9.43 -11.16 3.23
N ALA A 257 -10.06 -12.27 3.62
CA ALA A 257 -11.06 -12.28 4.69
C ALA A 257 -10.47 -11.81 6.04
N VAL A 258 -9.28 -12.29 6.40
CA VAL A 258 -8.58 -11.87 7.62
C VAL A 258 -8.17 -10.41 7.54
N MET A 259 -7.61 -9.95 6.41
CA MET A 259 -7.23 -8.55 6.21
C MET A 259 -8.42 -7.61 6.36
N ALA A 260 -9.60 -7.99 5.92
CA ALA A 260 -10.84 -7.23 6.08
C ALA A 260 -11.27 -7.06 7.55
N THR A 261 -10.74 -7.86 8.48
CA THR A 261 -10.98 -7.72 9.91
C THR A 261 -10.05 -6.73 10.62
N ALA A 262 -9.10 -6.13 9.88
CA ALA A 262 -8.20 -5.15 10.45
C ALA A 262 -9.01 -4.00 11.07
N SER A 263 -8.65 -3.64 12.29
CA SER A 263 -9.35 -2.59 13.02
C SER A 263 -8.37 -1.70 13.78
N THR A 264 -8.82 -0.51 14.16
CA THR A 264 -7.98 0.49 14.83
C THR A 264 -8.34 0.65 16.29
N ARG A 265 -7.32 0.76 17.13
CA ARG A 265 -7.42 1.35 18.46
C ARG A 265 -6.60 2.64 18.54
N LEU A 266 -5.34 2.56 18.12
CA LEU A 266 -4.44 3.69 17.88
C LEU A 266 -4.02 3.72 16.41
N THR A 267 -3.62 2.58 15.91
CA THR A 267 -3.24 2.36 14.50
C THR A 267 -4.03 1.17 13.93
N LEU A 268 -4.21 1.14 12.61
CA LEU A 268 -4.81 0.01 11.93
C LEU A 268 -3.89 -1.20 12.01
N LYS A 269 -4.41 -2.32 12.49
CA LYS A 269 -3.70 -3.59 12.58
C LYS A 269 -4.62 -4.80 12.67
N LEU A 270 -4.07 -5.98 12.43
CA LEU A 270 -4.70 -7.25 12.79
C LEU A 270 -4.55 -7.48 14.31
N HIS A 271 -5.61 -7.95 14.94
CA HIS A 271 -5.60 -8.24 16.38
C HIS A 271 -5.36 -9.73 16.63
N SER A 272 -4.86 -10.06 17.81
CA SER A 272 -4.19 -11.29 18.24
C SER A 272 -4.80 -12.65 17.87
N LYS A 273 -6.06 -12.70 17.44
CA LYS A 273 -6.70 -13.92 16.95
C LYS A 273 -6.79 -13.99 15.42
N ASN A 274 -6.53 -12.87 14.74
CA ASN A 274 -6.61 -12.73 13.30
C ASN A 274 -5.20 -12.56 12.77
N HIS A 275 -4.66 -13.61 12.17
CA HIS A 275 -3.33 -13.58 11.56
C HIS A 275 -3.36 -14.27 10.22
N VAL A 276 -2.50 -13.86 9.34
CA VAL A 276 -2.26 -14.49 8.05
C VAL A 276 -0.90 -15.20 8.13
N PRO A 277 -0.87 -16.53 8.18
CA PRO A 277 0.38 -17.26 8.22
C PRO A 277 1.09 -17.16 6.88
N VAL A 278 2.38 -16.80 6.93
CA VAL A 278 3.25 -16.65 5.76
C VAL A 278 4.54 -17.43 5.93
N ARG A 279 5.17 -17.78 4.82
CA ARG A 279 6.49 -18.43 4.77
C ARG A 279 7.48 -17.49 4.10
N LEU A 280 8.63 -17.33 4.72
CA LEU A 280 9.78 -16.69 4.11
C LEU A 280 10.60 -17.77 3.37
N VAL A 281 10.68 -17.65 2.05
CA VAL A 281 11.30 -18.65 1.16
C VAL A 281 12.47 -17.98 0.42
N LYS A 282 13.61 -18.66 0.30
CA LYS A 282 14.71 -18.15 -0.53
C LYS A 282 14.24 -18.08 -1.99
N ARG A 283 14.67 -17.05 -2.68
CA ARG A 283 14.41 -16.93 -4.13
C ARG A 283 15.03 -18.10 -4.88
N GLY A 284 14.24 -18.69 -5.77
CA GLY A 284 14.58 -19.94 -6.48
C GLY A 284 14.10 -21.22 -5.79
N GLU A 285 13.60 -21.12 -4.55
CA GLU A 285 13.03 -22.24 -3.80
C GLU A 285 11.49 -22.08 -3.60
N GLU A 286 10.87 -21.14 -4.34
CA GLU A 286 9.46 -20.84 -4.25
C GLU A 286 8.60 -22.00 -4.76
N ARG A 287 7.46 -22.21 -4.10
CA ARG A 287 6.45 -23.19 -4.52
C ARG A 287 5.33 -22.57 -5.35
N PHE A 288 5.03 -21.30 -5.14
CA PHE A 288 3.85 -20.63 -5.69
C PHE A 288 4.17 -19.38 -6.49
N VAL A 289 5.07 -18.54 -6.03
CA VAL A 289 5.40 -17.26 -6.67
C VAL A 289 6.03 -17.47 -8.05
N SER A 290 6.80 -18.53 -8.24
CA SER A 290 7.45 -18.86 -9.52
C SER A 290 6.45 -19.19 -10.64
N TRP A 291 5.23 -19.64 -10.32
CA TRP A 291 4.26 -20.06 -11.34
C TRP A 291 3.67 -18.92 -12.16
N VAL A 292 3.77 -17.71 -11.64
CA VAL A 292 3.21 -16.52 -12.32
C VAL A 292 3.86 -16.23 -13.67
N ASP A 293 5.14 -16.60 -13.81
CA ASP A 293 5.88 -16.40 -15.06
C ASP A 293 5.58 -17.46 -16.13
N GLU A 294 4.92 -18.57 -15.76
CA GLU A 294 4.59 -19.67 -16.67
C GLU A 294 3.18 -19.54 -17.27
N ASP A 295 2.31 -18.74 -16.63
CA ASP A 295 0.93 -18.51 -17.07
C ASP A 295 0.74 -17.14 -17.77
N ALA A 296 1.83 -16.37 -17.97
CA ALA A 296 1.86 -15.07 -18.65
C ALA A 296 2.34 -15.18 -20.08
#